data_af24c8961b97feb789ab57af8f2556c3
#
_entry.id   af24c8961b97feb789ab57af8f2556c3
#
_cell.length_a   1.000
_cell.length_b   1.000
_cell.length_c   1.000
_cell.angle_alpha   90.00
_cell.angle_beta   90.00
_cell.angle_gamma   90.00
#
_symmetry.space_group_name_H-M   'P 1'
#
loop_
_entity.id
_entity.type
_entity.pdbx_description
1 polymer ?
#
loop_
_entity_poly.entity_id
_entity_poly.type
_entity_poly.pdbx_seq_one_letter_code
_entity_poly.pdbx_strand_id
1 'polypeptide(L)'
;PNGGITEESKPDELWYNYSEIADELIAYVKEHHFTHIEILPLAEHPFDGSWGYQAAGYFSATSRYGKPQDLMEFINKCHNNGIGVIIDFAFVHFVRDDYAMGMFDGTPLYEYPPSDVNQSEWGSYNFNLSKGEVQSFLMSSAAFWLDIYHFDGIRMDAISNAIYWMGNKDRGINDRALDFVRKMNWNLDNTFRNVILIAEDSTDFPNVTRPVEKGGLGFDYKWDLGWMNDTLEYFKLDPFLRQYHHNKINWSMAYFYNERYLLPLSHDEVVHGKATIVNKMWGLYGEKFSQARSLYTYMFTHPGKKLNFMGNEIAQFREWDETKEPDWFLLEYPSHKGFARFFNDISAVMEAHPAFYKHDYDSSGFLWIDANDNHNNIYSYIRKSEKDAFIVIMNCAPVTHENFPIGTEYPCELTEILNTEWDIYGGCNVRNDKKIKSEDIPYNNFPCTAKVTIPPFGTVIFEVKKINRPVKRMTVKPKTTRK
;
A
#
# COMPACT_ATOMS: atom_id res chain seq x y z
N PRO A 1 0.96 0.55 26.74
CA PRO A 1 1.38 0.63 28.14
C PRO A 1 2.03 1.97 28.44
N ASN A 2 1.56 2.62 29.50
CA ASN A 2 2.05 3.95 29.93
C ASN A 2 3.41 3.83 30.63
N GLY A 3 4.46 3.52 29.93
CA GLY A 3 5.81 3.44 30.47
C GLY A 3 6.66 2.49 29.67
N GLY A 4 7.86 2.87 29.32
CA GLY A 4 8.80 2.02 28.61
C GLY A 4 9.02 0.70 29.36
N ILE A 5 9.32 -0.36 28.63
CA ILE A 5 9.69 -1.67 29.19
C ILE A 5 10.86 -1.46 30.17
N THR A 6 10.65 -1.85 31.41
CA THR A 6 11.71 -1.92 32.43
C THR A 6 12.04 -3.38 32.69
N GLU A 7 13.26 -3.70 33.12
CA GLU A 7 13.66 -5.09 33.47
C GLU A 7 12.77 -5.71 34.57
N GLU A 8 11.96 -4.92 35.28
CA GLU A 8 11.05 -5.34 36.33
C GLU A 8 9.60 -5.53 35.85
N SER A 9 9.27 -5.15 34.59
CA SER A 9 7.90 -5.28 34.05
C SER A 9 7.55 -6.76 33.87
N LYS A 10 6.36 -7.14 34.34
CA LYS A 10 5.86 -8.50 34.08
C LYS A 10 5.42 -8.63 32.63
N PRO A 11 5.52 -9.82 32.00
CA PRO A 11 5.06 -10.02 30.62
C PRO A 11 3.63 -9.54 30.39
N ASP A 12 2.73 -9.75 31.32
CA ASP A 12 1.31 -9.35 31.23
C ASP A 12 1.09 -7.80 31.33
N GLU A 13 2.15 -7.04 31.64
CA GLU A 13 2.10 -5.57 31.75
C GLU A 13 2.73 -4.88 30.53
N LEU A 14 3.36 -5.63 29.63
CA LEU A 14 4.13 -5.10 28.50
C LEU A 14 3.28 -4.85 27.24
N TRP A 15 2.23 -5.64 27.04
CA TRP A 15 1.46 -5.69 25.83
C TRP A 15 -0.03 -5.50 26.09
N TYR A 16 -0.73 -4.79 25.18
CA TYR A 16 -2.18 -4.94 25.11
C TYR A 16 -2.54 -6.36 24.72
N ASN A 17 -3.54 -6.94 25.37
CA ASN A 17 -4.09 -8.20 24.90
C ASN A 17 -5.11 -7.96 23.77
N TYR A 18 -5.44 -9.02 23.04
CA TYR A 18 -6.37 -8.96 21.92
C TYR A 18 -7.74 -8.34 22.28
N SER A 19 -8.24 -8.62 23.48
CA SER A 19 -9.54 -8.12 23.93
C SER A 19 -9.50 -6.65 24.30
N GLU A 20 -8.39 -6.17 24.90
CA GLU A 20 -8.22 -4.77 25.31
C GLU A 20 -8.12 -3.84 24.12
N ILE A 21 -7.35 -4.23 23.08
CA ILE A 21 -7.15 -3.38 21.90
C ILE A 21 -8.35 -3.38 20.96
N ALA A 22 -9.20 -4.41 21.00
CA ALA A 22 -10.21 -4.66 19.99
C ALA A 22 -11.13 -3.46 19.71
N ASP A 23 -11.75 -2.93 20.75
CA ASP A 23 -12.76 -1.88 20.59
C ASP A 23 -12.15 -0.54 20.16
N GLU A 24 -10.97 -0.18 20.67
CA GLU A 24 -10.24 1.03 20.26
C GLU A 24 -9.73 0.92 18.81
N LEU A 25 -9.13 -0.19 18.44
CA LEU A 25 -8.61 -0.40 17.10
C LEU A 25 -9.74 -0.43 16.05
N ILE A 26 -10.85 -1.09 16.36
CA ILE A 26 -12.02 -1.12 15.48
C ILE A 26 -12.58 0.30 15.27
N ALA A 27 -12.70 1.09 16.34
CA ALA A 27 -13.16 2.48 16.25
C ALA A 27 -12.20 3.31 15.37
N TYR A 28 -10.90 3.17 15.59
CA TYR A 28 -9.86 3.87 14.84
C TYR A 28 -9.86 3.50 13.34
N VAL A 29 -9.93 2.22 13.02
CA VAL A 29 -9.96 1.70 11.64
C VAL A 29 -11.19 2.24 10.89
N LYS A 30 -12.34 2.29 11.55
CA LYS A 30 -13.59 2.85 10.97
C LYS A 30 -13.51 4.36 10.77
N GLU A 31 -12.96 5.09 11.73
CA GLU A 31 -12.76 6.53 11.64
C GLU A 31 -11.86 6.90 10.46
N HIS A 32 -10.85 6.07 10.16
CA HIS A 32 -9.91 6.28 9.08
C HIS A 32 -10.32 5.60 7.76
N HIS A 33 -11.55 5.07 7.67
CA HIS A 33 -12.11 4.44 6.47
C HIS A 33 -11.31 3.24 5.93
N PHE A 34 -10.57 2.54 6.79
CA PHE A 34 -9.91 1.28 6.43
C PHE A 34 -10.91 0.13 6.41
N THR A 35 -10.69 -0.82 5.52
CA THR A 35 -11.57 -2.00 5.33
C THR A 35 -10.99 -3.27 5.93
N HIS A 36 -9.68 -3.33 6.10
CA HIS A 36 -8.95 -4.50 6.61
C HIS A 36 -7.86 -4.08 7.57
N ILE A 37 -7.51 -5.01 8.47
CA ILE A 37 -6.33 -4.94 9.33
C ILE A 37 -5.41 -6.06 8.89
N GLU A 38 -4.15 -5.75 8.54
CA GLU A 38 -3.08 -6.72 8.32
C GLU A 38 -2.20 -6.74 9.58
N ILE A 39 -2.06 -7.93 10.17
CA ILE A 39 -1.33 -8.12 11.42
C ILE A 39 -0.03 -8.86 11.13
N LEU A 40 1.09 -8.34 11.64
CA LEU A 40 2.39 -9.01 11.61
C LEU A 40 2.30 -10.44 12.17
N PRO A 41 3.25 -11.34 11.89
CA PRO A 41 3.10 -12.75 12.20
C PRO A 41 2.73 -13.02 13.67
N LEU A 42 1.60 -13.69 13.88
CA LEU A 42 1.10 -14.09 15.20
C LEU A 42 1.49 -15.50 15.59
N ALA A 43 2.20 -16.23 14.74
CA ALA A 43 2.75 -17.53 15.10
C ALA A 43 3.72 -17.39 16.29
N GLU A 44 3.68 -18.34 17.23
CA GLU A 44 4.56 -18.29 18.42
C GLU A 44 6.05 -18.26 18.02
N HIS A 45 6.79 -17.36 18.64
CA HIS A 45 8.19 -17.08 18.31
C HIS A 45 8.98 -16.70 19.58
N PRO A 46 10.30 -17.01 19.67
CA PRO A 46 11.09 -16.81 20.89
C PRO A 46 11.57 -15.37 21.08
N PHE A 47 11.74 -14.61 20.00
CA PHE A 47 12.40 -13.31 20.03
C PHE A 47 11.46 -12.19 19.53
N ASP A 48 11.14 -11.23 20.40
CA ASP A 48 10.22 -10.13 20.09
C ASP A 48 10.71 -9.25 18.93
N GLY A 49 12.02 -8.96 18.90
CA GLY A 49 12.64 -8.19 17.83
C GLY A 49 12.67 -8.90 16.46
N SER A 50 12.16 -10.13 16.35
CA SER A 50 11.88 -10.77 15.06
C SER A 50 10.53 -10.37 14.48
N TRP A 51 9.70 -9.65 15.24
CA TRP A 51 8.35 -9.23 14.87
C TRP A 51 7.42 -10.40 14.47
N GLY A 52 7.78 -11.61 14.91
CA GLY A 52 7.08 -12.85 14.57
C GLY A 52 7.59 -13.57 13.32
N TYR A 53 8.51 -13.00 12.56
CA TYR A 53 9.03 -13.64 11.32
C TYR A 53 9.94 -14.84 11.59
N GLN A 54 10.48 -15.00 12.82
CA GLN A 54 11.24 -16.18 13.22
C GLN A 54 10.35 -17.13 14.05
N ALA A 55 9.33 -17.68 13.42
CA ALA A 55 8.34 -18.52 14.07
C ALA A 55 8.94 -19.88 14.56
N ALA A 56 8.45 -20.31 15.71
CA ALA A 56 8.71 -21.65 16.29
C ALA A 56 7.44 -22.51 16.32
N GLY A 57 6.25 -21.89 16.43
CA GLY A 57 4.98 -22.56 16.60
C GLY A 57 3.96 -22.25 15.52
N TYR A 58 3.99 -22.93 14.38
CA TYR A 58 3.16 -22.65 13.20
C TYR A 58 1.65 -22.90 13.40
N PHE A 59 1.25 -23.60 14.44
CA PHE A 59 -0.15 -23.89 14.83
C PHE A 59 -0.49 -23.30 16.20
N SER A 60 0.22 -22.26 16.61
CA SER A 60 0.06 -21.66 17.92
C SER A 60 0.09 -20.13 17.80
N ALA A 61 -1.00 -19.49 18.18
CA ALA A 61 -1.00 -18.04 18.35
C ALA A 61 -0.08 -17.68 19.53
N THR A 62 0.74 -16.64 19.34
CA THR A 62 1.65 -16.20 20.40
C THR A 62 0.89 -15.85 21.67
N SER A 63 1.41 -16.30 22.81
CA SER A 63 0.82 -16.06 24.13
C SER A 63 1.05 -14.62 24.65
N ARG A 64 1.86 -13.81 23.94
CA ARG A 64 2.19 -12.42 24.31
C ARG A 64 0.97 -11.52 24.46
N TYR A 65 -0.03 -11.73 23.60
CA TYR A 65 -1.18 -10.85 23.47
C TYR A 65 -2.49 -11.48 24.00
N GLY A 66 -2.39 -12.55 24.77
CA GLY A 66 -3.54 -13.22 25.36
C GLY A 66 -3.70 -14.67 24.92
N LYS A 67 -4.89 -15.20 25.14
CA LYS A 67 -5.25 -16.59 24.82
C LYS A 67 -5.72 -16.74 23.37
N PRO A 68 -5.66 -17.93 22.78
CA PRO A 68 -6.21 -18.20 21.46
C PRO A 68 -7.67 -17.75 21.30
N GLN A 69 -8.49 -17.91 22.35
CA GLN A 69 -9.90 -17.50 22.36
C GLN A 69 -10.05 -15.98 22.27
N ASP A 70 -9.13 -15.22 22.87
CA ASP A 70 -9.15 -13.75 22.82
C ASP A 70 -8.87 -13.25 21.39
N LEU A 71 -7.96 -13.92 20.64
CA LEU A 71 -7.74 -13.64 19.22
C LEU A 71 -8.97 -13.98 18.37
N MET A 72 -9.64 -15.11 18.63
CA MET A 72 -10.88 -15.48 17.95
C MET A 72 -11.96 -14.43 18.20
N GLU A 73 -12.10 -13.94 19.45
CA GLU A 73 -13.05 -12.90 19.81
C GLU A 73 -12.69 -11.57 19.12
N PHE A 74 -11.42 -11.20 19.06
CA PHE A 74 -10.95 -10.00 18.33
C PHE A 74 -11.37 -10.05 16.85
N ILE A 75 -11.11 -11.15 16.16
CA ILE A 75 -11.49 -11.32 14.74
C ILE A 75 -13.01 -11.28 14.58
N ASN A 76 -13.75 -11.96 15.45
CA ASN A 76 -15.22 -11.92 15.44
C ASN A 76 -15.76 -10.49 15.64
N LYS A 77 -15.17 -9.70 16.55
CA LYS A 77 -15.52 -8.28 16.72
C LYS A 77 -15.22 -7.46 15.44
N CYS A 78 -14.09 -7.69 14.78
CA CYS A 78 -13.76 -7.06 13.51
C CYS A 78 -14.81 -7.37 12.45
N HIS A 79 -15.18 -8.64 12.26
CA HIS A 79 -16.20 -9.09 11.32
C HIS A 79 -17.58 -8.46 11.60
N ASN A 80 -17.99 -8.41 12.87
CA ASN A 80 -19.27 -7.76 13.26
C ASN A 80 -19.29 -6.26 12.97
N ASN A 81 -18.12 -5.65 12.73
CA ASN A 81 -17.98 -4.25 12.32
C ASN A 81 -17.65 -4.07 10.83
N GLY A 82 -17.67 -5.15 10.05
CA GLY A 82 -17.40 -5.10 8.60
C GLY A 82 -15.93 -4.93 8.26
N ILE A 83 -15.00 -5.28 9.16
CA ILE A 83 -13.55 -5.20 8.99
C ILE A 83 -13.00 -6.60 8.78
N GLY A 84 -12.28 -6.82 7.67
CA GLY A 84 -11.53 -8.05 7.42
C GLY A 84 -10.19 -8.05 8.16
N VAL A 85 -9.68 -9.25 8.46
CA VAL A 85 -8.39 -9.42 9.17
C VAL A 85 -7.48 -10.33 8.36
N ILE A 86 -6.28 -9.86 8.06
CA ILE A 86 -5.25 -10.56 7.27
C ILE A 86 -4.09 -10.90 8.20
N ILE A 87 -3.59 -12.12 8.13
CA ILE A 87 -2.39 -12.53 8.86
C ILE A 87 -1.17 -12.54 7.95
N ASP A 88 -0.05 -12.06 8.48
CA ASP A 88 1.25 -12.23 7.85
C ASP A 88 1.82 -13.62 8.15
N PHE A 89 2.35 -14.30 7.13
CA PHE A 89 2.75 -15.72 7.21
C PHE A 89 4.15 -15.93 6.64
N ALA A 90 5.12 -16.06 7.54
CA ALA A 90 6.50 -16.38 7.21
C ALA A 90 6.64 -17.91 6.98
N PHE A 91 6.51 -18.36 5.73
CA PHE A 91 6.53 -19.79 5.40
C PHE A 91 7.85 -20.29 4.76
N VAL A 92 8.76 -19.38 4.42
CA VAL A 92 10.01 -19.75 3.74
C VAL A 92 11.12 -20.14 4.69
N HIS A 93 11.06 -19.70 5.95
CA HIS A 93 12.08 -19.96 6.96
C HIS A 93 11.50 -20.03 8.37
N PHE A 94 12.25 -20.55 9.33
CA PHE A 94 11.87 -20.66 10.73
C PHE A 94 13.10 -20.52 11.66
N VAL A 95 12.83 -20.28 12.95
CA VAL A 95 13.86 -20.02 13.95
C VAL A 95 14.79 -21.22 14.18
N ARG A 96 16.05 -20.94 14.58
CA ARG A 96 17.09 -21.96 14.79
C ARG A 96 17.24 -22.46 16.22
N ASP A 97 16.39 -22.00 17.14
CA ASP A 97 16.49 -22.37 18.56
C ASP A 97 16.39 -23.89 18.78
N ASP A 98 17.17 -24.42 19.68
CA ASP A 98 17.33 -25.86 19.91
C ASP A 98 16.04 -26.58 20.34
N TYR A 99 15.07 -25.84 20.91
CA TYR A 99 13.77 -26.36 21.28
C TYR A 99 12.71 -26.23 20.18
N ALA A 100 13.06 -25.59 19.06
CA ALA A 100 12.18 -25.41 17.91
C ALA A 100 12.27 -26.61 16.94
N MET A 101 11.96 -26.38 15.67
CA MET A 101 11.85 -27.48 14.69
C MET A 101 13.19 -27.86 14.03
N GLY A 102 14.24 -27.04 14.18
CA GLY A 102 15.55 -27.31 13.58
C GLY A 102 16.17 -28.60 14.14
N MET A 103 16.65 -29.47 13.25
CA MET A 103 17.22 -30.76 13.64
C MET A 103 16.31 -31.59 14.62
N PHE A 104 15.01 -31.54 14.37
CA PHE A 104 13.95 -31.98 15.29
C PHE A 104 14.14 -33.40 15.86
N ASP A 105 14.60 -34.34 15.03
CA ASP A 105 14.89 -35.71 15.41
C ASP A 105 16.40 -36.01 15.37
N GLY A 106 17.24 -34.98 15.39
CA GLY A 106 18.69 -35.08 15.20
C GLY A 106 19.11 -35.08 13.72
N THR A 107 18.17 -34.94 12.80
CA THR A 107 18.40 -34.79 11.36
C THR A 107 17.67 -33.57 10.80
N PRO A 108 18.05 -33.04 9.64
CA PRO A 108 17.34 -31.94 9.00
C PRO A 108 15.97 -32.40 8.47
N LEU A 109 14.98 -32.45 9.37
CA LEU A 109 13.63 -32.92 9.05
C LEU A 109 12.84 -31.89 8.24
N TYR A 110 12.80 -30.64 8.69
CA TYR A 110 12.04 -29.55 8.06
C TYR A 110 12.90 -28.70 7.13
N GLU A 111 14.15 -28.50 7.50
CA GLU A 111 15.11 -27.66 6.77
C GLU A 111 15.85 -28.41 5.67
N TYR A 112 16.54 -27.67 4.82
CA TYR A 112 17.51 -28.25 3.90
C TYR A 112 18.69 -28.86 4.69
N PRO A 113 19.29 -29.97 4.21
CA PRO A 113 20.54 -30.46 4.78
C PRO A 113 21.63 -29.38 4.79
N PRO A 114 22.65 -29.50 5.64
CA PRO A 114 23.76 -28.57 5.69
C PRO A 114 24.33 -28.26 4.30
N SER A 115 24.16 -27.05 3.84
CA SER A 115 24.53 -26.57 2.51
C SER A 115 24.46 -25.04 2.49
N ASP A 116 24.77 -24.42 1.36
CA ASP A 116 24.67 -22.97 1.13
C ASP A 116 23.23 -22.45 1.01
N VAL A 117 22.22 -23.34 1.02
CA VAL A 117 20.78 -22.99 1.03
C VAL A 117 20.08 -23.36 2.34
N ASN A 118 20.79 -23.91 3.32
CA ASN A 118 20.21 -24.35 4.58
C ASN A 118 19.77 -23.18 5.48
N GLN A 119 20.47 -22.04 5.42
CA GLN A 119 20.22 -20.88 6.26
C GLN A 119 19.82 -19.68 5.43
N SER A 120 18.87 -18.91 5.96
CA SER A 120 18.49 -17.63 5.37
C SER A 120 19.51 -16.53 5.70
N GLU A 121 19.44 -15.41 5.00
CA GLU A 121 20.21 -14.21 5.30
C GLU A 121 19.86 -13.60 6.68
N TRP A 122 18.68 -13.92 7.21
CA TRP A 122 18.20 -13.48 8.54
C TRP A 122 18.65 -14.40 9.69
N GLY A 123 19.53 -15.37 9.43
CA GLY A 123 20.05 -16.27 10.44
C GLY A 123 19.11 -17.40 10.88
N SER A 124 18.01 -17.62 10.17
CA SER A 124 17.04 -18.70 10.38
C SER A 124 17.31 -19.92 9.48
N TYR A 125 16.65 -21.05 9.69
CA TYR A 125 16.67 -22.18 8.77
C TYR A 125 15.65 -22.02 7.65
N ASN A 126 16.05 -22.32 6.41
CA ASN A 126 15.12 -22.40 5.30
C ASN A 126 14.38 -23.71 5.27
N PHE A 127 13.06 -23.69 5.13
CA PHE A 127 12.26 -24.88 4.91
C PHE A 127 12.65 -25.58 3.60
N ASN A 128 12.79 -26.90 3.67
CA ASN A 128 12.97 -27.71 2.47
C ASN A 128 11.63 -27.92 1.76
N LEU A 129 11.26 -26.92 0.95
CA LEU A 129 9.98 -26.91 0.21
C LEU A 129 9.88 -27.97 -0.87
N SER A 130 10.91 -28.82 -1.07
CA SER A 130 10.84 -29.99 -1.96
C SER A 130 10.26 -31.23 -1.30
N LYS A 131 10.18 -31.26 0.04
CA LYS A 131 9.64 -32.40 0.80
C LYS A 131 8.12 -32.31 0.91
N GLY A 132 7.42 -33.40 0.57
CA GLY A 132 5.95 -33.47 0.66
C GLY A 132 5.41 -33.26 2.05
N GLU A 133 6.12 -33.76 3.08
CA GLU A 133 5.78 -33.62 4.50
C GLU A 133 5.85 -32.15 4.95
N VAL A 134 6.89 -31.43 4.53
CA VAL A 134 7.07 -30.01 4.81
C VAL A 134 5.99 -29.18 4.10
N GLN A 135 5.71 -29.51 2.84
CA GLN A 135 4.60 -28.89 2.09
C GLN A 135 3.26 -29.11 2.79
N SER A 136 2.98 -30.36 3.25
CA SER A 136 1.75 -30.67 3.98
C SER A 136 1.66 -29.90 5.30
N PHE A 137 2.76 -29.82 6.04
CA PHE A 137 2.84 -29.07 7.31
C PHE A 137 2.49 -27.60 7.09
N LEU A 138 3.12 -26.92 6.12
CA LEU A 138 2.91 -25.50 5.84
C LEU A 138 1.50 -25.21 5.30
N MET A 139 0.98 -26.05 4.38
CA MET A 139 -0.39 -25.91 3.90
C MET A 139 -1.42 -26.10 5.02
N SER A 140 -1.18 -27.06 5.92
CA SER A 140 -2.05 -27.28 7.07
C SER A 140 -2.00 -26.11 8.05
N SER A 141 -0.82 -25.49 8.23
CA SER A 141 -0.70 -24.29 9.04
C SER A 141 -1.44 -23.09 8.44
N ALA A 142 -1.28 -22.83 7.16
CA ALA A 142 -2.05 -21.78 6.49
C ALA A 142 -3.57 -22.01 6.61
N ALA A 143 -4.03 -23.25 6.38
CA ALA A 143 -5.43 -23.62 6.55
C ALA A 143 -5.91 -23.47 8.00
N PHE A 144 -5.07 -23.78 8.98
CA PHE A 144 -5.38 -23.63 10.42
C PHE A 144 -5.72 -22.17 10.77
N TRP A 145 -4.95 -21.20 10.30
CA TRP A 145 -5.23 -19.79 10.53
C TRP A 145 -6.56 -19.33 9.89
N LEU A 146 -6.86 -19.83 8.71
CA LEU A 146 -8.12 -19.50 8.01
C LEU A 146 -9.34 -20.22 8.60
N ASP A 147 -9.21 -21.50 8.98
CA ASP A 147 -10.32 -22.33 9.44
C ASP A 147 -10.65 -22.11 10.92
N ILE A 148 -9.63 -22.05 11.77
CA ILE A 148 -9.81 -21.99 13.23
C ILE A 148 -9.97 -20.57 13.75
N TYR A 149 -9.19 -19.63 13.22
CA TYR A 149 -9.25 -18.22 13.63
C TYR A 149 -10.14 -17.36 12.72
N HIS A 150 -10.49 -17.87 11.52
CA HIS A 150 -11.30 -17.15 10.53
C HIS A 150 -10.66 -15.88 10.00
N PHE A 151 -9.34 -15.87 9.78
CA PHE A 151 -8.70 -14.81 9.02
C PHE A 151 -9.26 -14.75 7.61
N ASP A 152 -9.44 -13.55 7.07
CA ASP A 152 -9.97 -13.31 5.73
C ASP A 152 -8.90 -13.43 4.64
N GLY A 153 -7.64 -13.39 5.02
CA GLY A 153 -6.53 -13.49 4.07
C GLY A 153 -5.19 -13.78 4.73
N ILE A 154 -4.23 -14.07 3.86
CA ILE A 154 -2.83 -14.32 4.21
C ILE A 154 -1.92 -13.46 3.35
N ARG A 155 -1.07 -12.67 3.95
CA ARG A 155 0.10 -12.07 3.30
C ARG A 155 1.26 -13.03 3.47
N MET A 156 1.84 -13.47 2.38
CA MET A 156 2.98 -14.38 2.36
C MET A 156 4.28 -13.60 2.19
N ASP A 157 5.12 -13.72 3.21
CA ASP A 157 6.40 -13.04 3.33
C ASP A 157 7.45 -13.64 2.39
N ALA A 158 8.33 -12.80 1.85
CA ALA A 158 9.54 -13.17 1.13
C ALA A 158 9.32 -14.21 0.01
N ILE A 159 8.29 -14.05 -0.82
CA ILE A 159 7.99 -14.96 -1.94
C ILE A 159 9.18 -15.10 -2.90
N SER A 160 10.01 -14.06 -3.02
CA SER A 160 11.26 -14.11 -3.78
C SER A 160 12.15 -15.30 -3.39
N ASN A 161 12.19 -15.66 -2.10
CA ASN A 161 12.98 -16.77 -1.57
C ASN A 161 12.36 -18.14 -1.87
N ALA A 162 11.08 -18.20 -2.19
CA ALA A 162 10.45 -19.40 -2.75
C ALA A 162 10.62 -19.49 -4.27
N ILE A 163 10.60 -18.35 -4.98
CA ILE A 163 10.76 -18.30 -6.44
C ILE A 163 12.20 -18.66 -6.86
N TYR A 164 13.16 -18.00 -6.24
CA TYR A 164 14.58 -18.16 -6.58
C TYR A 164 15.36 -18.73 -5.39
N TRP A 165 16.38 -19.51 -5.67
CA TRP A 165 17.27 -19.99 -4.63
C TRP A 165 17.87 -18.82 -3.86
N MET A 166 17.58 -18.74 -2.55
CA MET A 166 18.01 -17.64 -1.65
C MET A 166 17.54 -16.25 -2.10
N GLY A 167 16.39 -16.14 -2.75
CA GLY A 167 15.87 -14.88 -3.29
C GLY A 167 16.69 -14.27 -4.43
N ASN A 168 17.71 -14.98 -4.93
CA ASN A 168 18.66 -14.46 -5.91
C ASN A 168 18.40 -15.05 -7.31
N LYS A 169 18.04 -14.21 -8.27
CA LYS A 169 17.79 -14.59 -9.67
C LYS A 169 18.97 -15.31 -10.33
N ASP A 170 20.20 -14.92 -10.01
CA ASP A 170 21.40 -15.51 -10.60
C ASP A 170 21.62 -16.96 -10.17
N ARG A 171 20.97 -17.40 -9.08
CA ARG A 171 20.99 -18.79 -8.61
C ARG A 171 19.92 -19.66 -9.28
N GLY A 172 19.07 -19.06 -10.09
CA GLY A 172 18.01 -19.76 -10.81
C GLY A 172 16.75 -20.01 -10.00
N ILE A 173 15.73 -20.52 -10.67
CA ILE A 173 14.40 -20.80 -10.12
C ILE A 173 14.45 -22.05 -9.24
N ASN A 174 13.77 -22.01 -8.08
CA ASN A 174 13.49 -23.17 -7.25
C ASN A 174 12.15 -23.80 -7.68
N ASP A 175 12.18 -24.63 -8.73
CA ASP A 175 10.98 -25.20 -9.33
C ASP A 175 10.08 -25.92 -8.31
N ARG A 176 10.69 -26.62 -7.33
CA ARG A 176 9.94 -27.38 -6.32
C ARG A 176 9.19 -26.46 -5.34
N ALA A 177 9.83 -25.36 -4.95
CA ALA A 177 9.19 -24.36 -4.08
C ALA A 177 8.09 -23.62 -4.86
N LEU A 178 8.34 -23.32 -6.13
CA LEU A 178 7.36 -22.66 -6.99
C LEU A 178 6.11 -23.53 -7.22
N ASP A 179 6.30 -24.83 -7.45
CA ASP A 179 5.18 -25.80 -7.54
C ASP A 179 4.42 -25.91 -6.21
N PHE A 180 5.13 -25.85 -5.10
CA PHE A 180 4.50 -25.83 -3.78
C PHE A 180 3.64 -24.59 -3.58
N VAL A 181 4.13 -23.37 -3.91
CA VAL A 181 3.36 -22.13 -3.80
C VAL A 181 2.07 -22.22 -4.64
N ARG A 182 2.17 -22.68 -5.89
CA ARG A 182 0.98 -22.91 -6.75
C ARG A 182 -0.02 -23.86 -6.10
N LYS A 183 0.48 -24.97 -5.58
CA LYS A 183 -0.35 -25.99 -4.91
C LYS A 183 -1.02 -25.44 -3.66
N MET A 184 -0.29 -24.67 -2.86
CA MET A 184 -0.81 -24.05 -1.63
C MET A 184 -1.91 -23.06 -1.98
N ASN A 185 -1.66 -22.10 -2.86
CA ASN A 185 -2.63 -21.08 -3.24
C ASN A 185 -3.88 -21.69 -3.88
N TRP A 186 -3.71 -22.66 -4.77
CA TRP A 186 -4.85 -23.38 -5.38
C TRP A 186 -5.71 -24.09 -4.33
N ASN A 187 -5.10 -24.75 -3.35
CA ASN A 187 -5.85 -25.43 -2.29
C ASN A 187 -6.58 -24.44 -1.38
N LEU A 188 -5.92 -23.35 -0.98
CA LEU A 188 -6.53 -22.33 -0.12
C LEU A 188 -7.71 -21.65 -0.80
N ASP A 189 -7.56 -21.22 -2.06
CA ASP A 189 -8.62 -20.57 -2.84
C ASP A 189 -9.83 -21.50 -3.06
N ASN A 190 -9.61 -22.81 -3.32
CA ASN A 190 -10.69 -23.78 -3.50
C ASN A 190 -11.35 -24.23 -2.20
N THR A 191 -10.66 -24.13 -1.07
CA THR A 191 -11.17 -24.57 0.23
C THR A 191 -11.89 -23.45 0.98
N PHE A 192 -11.31 -22.25 0.96
CA PHE A 192 -11.81 -21.10 1.69
C PHE A 192 -12.39 -20.06 0.74
N ARG A 193 -13.70 -19.80 0.88
CA ARG A 193 -14.40 -18.83 0.03
C ARG A 193 -13.89 -17.41 0.30
N ASN A 194 -13.55 -16.72 -0.76
CA ASN A 194 -13.14 -15.30 -0.73
C ASN A 194 -11.87 -15.03 0.11
N VAL A 195 -11.02 -16.05 0.32
CA VAL A 195 -9.72 -15.82 0.93
C VAL A 195 -8.90 -14.83 0.09
N ILE A 196 -8.20 -13.94 0.75
CA ILE A 196 -7.30 -12.98 0.08
C ILE A 196 -5.86 -13.48 0.24
N LEU A 197 -5.18 -13.72 -0.88
CA LEU A 197 -3.79 -14.18 -0.89
C LEU A 197 -2.90 -13.06 -1.44
N ILE A 198 -1.96 -12.58 -0.61
CA ILE A 198 -1.09 -11.44 -0.93
C ILE A 198 0.36 -11.91 -0.97
N ALA A 199 1.08 -11.56 -2.03
CA ALA A 199 2.50 -11.84 -2.16
C ALA A 199 3.34 -10.60 -1.82
N GLU A 200 4.29 -10.74 -0.92
CA GLU A 200 5.42 -9.83 -0.83
C GLU A 200 6.55 -10.41 -1.67
N ASP A 201 6.76 -9.82 -2.84
CA ASP A 201 7.77 -10.23 -3.80
C ASP A 201 8.53 -9.03 -4.37
N SER A 202 9.82 -8.99 -4.11
CA SER A 202 10.72 -7.93 -4.55
C SER A 202 11.25 -8.11 -5.98
N THR A 203 10.81 -9.16 -6.69
CA THR A 203 11.33 -9.50 -8.01
C THR A 203 10.36 -9.13 -9.14
N ASP A 204 10.85 -9.19 -10.37
CA ASP A 204 10.09 -9.04 -11.60
C ASP A 204 9.54 -10.38 -12.13
N PHE A 205 9.44 -11.40 -11.28
CA PHE A 205 8.86 -12.69 -11.66
C PHE A 205 7.42 -12.50 -12.17
N PRO A 206 7.09 -13.00 -13.36
CA PRO A 206 5.81 -12.70 -14.00
C PRO A 206 4.68 -13.61 -13.53
N ASN A 207 3.44 -13.13 -13.67
CA ASN A 207 2.21 -13.88 -13.42
C ASN A 207 2.04 -14.33 -11.95
N VAL A 208 2.53 -13.56 -11.00
CA VAL A 208 2.35 -13.82 -9.56
C VAL A 208 0.86 -13.80 -9.20
N THR A 209 0.10 -12.84 -9.73
CA THR A 209 -1.33 -12.68 -9.47
C THR A 209 -2.24 -13.34 -10.52
N ARG A 210 -1.67 -14.07 -11.45
CA ARG A 210 -2.46 -14.83 -12.42
C ARG A 210 -2.96 -16.13 -11.80
N PRO A 211 -4.21 -16.57 -12.07
CA PRO A 211 -4.73 -17.86 -11.59
C PRO A 211 -3.83 -19.05 -11.96
N VAL A 212 -3.75 -20.03 -11.06
CA VAL A 212 -2.90 -21.23 -11.22
C VAL A 212 -3.26 -21.98 -12.50
N GLU A 213 -4.55 -22.14 -12.82
CA GLU A 213 -5.05 -22.82 -14.03
C GLU A 213 -4.62 -22.11 -15.32
N LYS A 214 -4.22 -20.84 -15.21
CA LYS A 214 -3.68 -20.04 -16.33
C LYS A 214 -2.17 -19.91 -16.29
N GLY A 215 -1.50 -20.72 -15.46
CA GLY A 215 -0.04 -20.79 -15.34
C GLY A 215 0.61 -19.76 -14.43
N GLY A 216 -0.19 -19.08 -13.58
CA GLY A 216 0.31 -18.15 -12.56
C GLY A 216 0.61 -18.80 -11.22
N LEU A 217 0.90 -17.99 -10.20
CA LEU A 217 1.10 -18.45 -8.83
C LEU A 217 -0.18 -18.43 -8.01
N GLY A 218 -1.25 -17.76 -8.44
CA GLY A 218 -2.57 -17.77 -7.81
C GLY A 218 -2.72 -16.82 -6.62
N PHE A 219 -1.91 -15.78 -6.51
CA PHE A 219 -2.15 -14.70 -5.55
C PHE A 219 -3.23 -13.74 -6.07
N ASP A 220 -3.96 -13.12 -5.16
CA ASP A 220 -4.90 -12.05 -5.49
C ASP A 220 -4.20 -10.72 -5.70
N TYR A 221 -3.18 -10.44 -4.89
CA TYR A 221 -2.42 -9.20 -4.94
C TYR A 221 -0.92 -9.45 -4.75
N LYS A 222 -0.14 -8.53 -5.31
CA LYS A 222 1.32 -8.44 -5.12
C LYS A 222 1.67 -7.04 -4.62
N TRP A 223 2.55 -6.92 -3.65
CA TRP A 223 3.09 -5.61 -3.25
C TRP A 223 3.87 -4.98 -4.41
N ASP A 224 3.58 -3.72 -4.73
CA ASP A 224 4.34 -2.94 -5.71
C ASP A 224 5.54 -2.25 -5.04
N LEU A 225 6.59 -3.02 -4.79
CA LEU A 225 7.82 -2.49 -4.21
C LEU A 225 8.55 -1.55 -5.19
N GLY A 226 8.32 -1.69 -6.50
CA GLY A 226 8.81 -0.79 -7.52
C GLY A 226 8.22 0.61 -7.37
N TRP A 227 6.89 0.71 -7.31
CA TRP A 227 6.19 1.97 -7.04
C TRP A 227 6.64 2.60 -5.72
N MET A 228 6.73 1.80 -4.66
CA MET A 228 7.13 2.27 -3.33
C MET A 228 8.54 2.89 -3.36
N ASN A 229 9.53 2.15 -3.88
CA ASN A 229 10.91 2.61 -3.93
C ASN A 229 11.05 3.88 -4.79
N ASP A 230 10.52 3.86 -6.02
CA ASP A 230 10.63 5.00 -6.95
C ASP A 230 9.93 6.25 -6.40
N THR A 231 8.75 6.09 -5.80
CA THR A 231 7.99 7.20 -5.21
C THR A 231 8.75 7.81 -4.03
N LEU A 232 9.22 6.98 -3.09
CA LEU A 232 9.97 7.47 -1.93
C LEU A 232 11.30 8.12 -2.33
N GLU A 233 12.02 7.55 -3.29
CA GLU A 233 13.25 8.17 -3.82
C GLU A 233 12.96 9.52 -4.48
N TYR A 234 11.89 9.64 -5.26
CA TYR A 234 11.50 10.90 -5.89
C TYR A 234 11.24 12.01 -4.87
N PHE A 235 10.47 11.71 -3.84
CA PHE A 235 10.13 12.71 -2.81
C PHE A 235 11.32 13.09 -1.90
N LYS A 236 12.38 12.27 -1.84
CA LYS A 236 13.64 12.64 -1.19
C LYS A 236 14.46 13.65 -1.97
N LEU A 237 14.29 13.74 -3.29
CA LEU A 237 15.06 14.60 -4.16
C LEU A 237 14.76 16.08 -3.89
N ASP A 238 15.80 16.91 -4.00
CA ASP A 238 15.63 18.35 -4.14
C ASP A 238 14.72 18.63 -5.35
N PRO A 239 13.69 19.50 -5.22
CA PRO A 239 12.73 19.80 -6.30
C PRO A 239 13.41 20.23 -7.60
N PHE A 240 14.56 20.89 -7.54
CA PHE A 240 15.33 21.26 -8.72
C PHE A 240 15.81 20.03 -9.53
N LEU A 241 16.11 18.93 -8.86
CA LEU A 241 16.57 17.69 -9.50
C LEU A 241 15.42 16.84 -10.05
N ARG A 242 14.19 17.01 -9.57
CA ARG A 242 13.01 16.18 -9.92
C ARG A 242 12.71 16.15 -11.41
N GLN A 243 13.00 17.24 -12.14
CA GLN A 243 12.83 17.31 -13.59
C GLN A 243 13.63 16.24 -14.35
N TYR A 244 14.74 15.77 -13.81
CA TYR A 244 15.59 14.72 -14.38
C TYR A 244 15.19 13.31 -13.95
N HIS A 245 14.30 13.21 -12.98
CA HIS A 245 13.80 11.96 -12.38
C HIS A 245 12.28 11.82 -12.45
N HIS A 246 11.68 12.56 -13.36
CA HIS A 246 10.22 12.64 -13.52
C HIS A 246 9.58 11.26 -13.75
N ASN A 247 10.28 10.36 -14.42
CA ASN A 247 9.83 9.00 -14.66
C ASN A 247 9.65 8.15 -13.39
N LYS A 248 10.23 8.49 -12.26
CA LYS A 248 10.03 7.75 -11.01
C LYS A 248 8.56 7.75 -10.52
N ILE A 249 7.79 8.75 -10.89
CA ILE A 249 6.35 8.81 -10.55
C ILE A 249 5.50 8.12 -11.62
N ASN A 250 5.76 8.35 -12.91
CA ASN A 250 4.87 7.85 -13.97
C ASN A 250 5.20 6.43 -14.46
N TRP A 251 6.39 5.90 -14.14
CA TRP A 251 6.87 4.61 -14.64
C TRP A 251 6.03 3.43 -14.13
N SER A 252 5.50 3.49 -12.92
CA SER A 252 4.62 2.45 -12.38
C SER A 252 3.46 2.11 -13.32
N MET A 253 2.87 3.13 -13.96
CA MET A 253 1.76 2.91 -14.91
C MET A 253 2.16 2.20 -16.20
N ALA A 254 3.45 2.07 -16.51
CA ALA A 254 3.92 1.30 -17.67
C ALA A 254 3.80 -0.22 -17.46
N TYR A 255 3.85 -0.68 -16.23
CA TYR A 255 3.77 -2.10 -15.89
C TYR A 255 2.58 -2.46 -14.98
N PHE A 256 1.89 -1.48 -14.42
CA PHE A 256 0.89 -1.67 -13.37
C PHE A 256 -0.18 -2.73 -13.71
N TYR A 257 -0.62 -2.80 -14.95
CA TYR A 257 -1.64 -3.76 -15.39
C TYR A 257 -1.09 -5.17 -15.71
N ASN A 258 0.19 -5.43 -15.49
CA ASN A 258 0.76 -6.77 -15.63
C ASN A 258 0.41 -7.69 -14.45
N GLU A 259 0.20 -7.10 -13.27
CA GLU A 259 -0.17 -7.79 -12.03
C GLU A 259 -1.30 -7.02 -11.32
N ARG A 260 -1.89 -7.62 -10.31
CA ARG A 260 -2.83 -6.92 -9.41
C ARG A 260 -2.07 -6.38 -8.23
N TYR A 261 -1.55 -5.18 -8.39
CA TYR A 261 -0.69 -4.56 -7.40
C TYR A 261 -1.44 -3.96 -6.22
N LEU A 262 -0.81 -4.06 -5.04
CA LEU A 262 -1.12 -3.35 -3.81
C LEU A 262 0.04 -2.40 -3.52
N LEU A 263 -0.24 -1.13 -3.21
CA LEU A 263 0.75 -0.10 -2.97
C LEU A 263 1.14 -0.09 -1.48
N PRO A 264 2.33 -0.56 -1.09
CA PRO A 264 2.73 -0.64 0.30
C PRO A 264 3.50 0.59 0.77
N LEU A 265 3.12 1.12 1.92
CA LEU A 265 3.98 1.89 2.82
C LEU A 265 4.02 1.13 4.15
N SER A 266 4.79 0.04 4.18
CA SER A 266 4.79 -0.98 5.22
C SER A 266 5.70 -0.63 6.40
N HIS A 267 5.76 -1.55 7.38
CA HIS A 267 6.68 -1.50 8.51
C HIS A 267 8.15 -1.44 8.08
N ASP A 268 8.53 -2.16 7.01
CA ASP A 268 9.90 -2.22 6.51
C ASP A 268 10.47 -0.87 6.08
N GLU A 269 9.58 0.07 5.70
CA GLU A 269 10.01 1.37 5.22
C GLU A 269 10.28 2.38 6.33
N VAL A 270 9.94 2.06 7.58
CA VAL A 270 9.99 3.01 8.70
C VAL A 270 10.86 2.53 9.87
N VAL A 271 11.82 1.65 9.61
CA VAL A 271 12.72 1.02 10.59
C VAL A 271 14.17 1.03 10.12
N HIS A 272 15.07 0.65 11.00
CA HIS A 272 16.49 0.36 10.73
C HIS A 272 17.28 1.50 10.07
N GLY A 273 17.01 2.74 10.46
CA GLY A 273 17.71 3.92 9.93
C GLY A 273 17.22 4.34 8.55
N LYS A 274 16.09 3.81 8.07
CA LYS A 274 15.48 4.21 6.78
C LYS A 274 14.73 5.53 6.85
N ALA A 275 14.51 6.09 8.04
CA ALA A 275 13.64 7.22 8.38
C ALA A 275 12.13 6.91 8.15
N THR A 276 11.23 7.68 8.77
CA THR A 276 9.78 7.56 8.57
C THR A 276 9.33 8.19 7.25
N ILE A 277 8.11 7.91 6.81
CA ILE A 277 7.60 8.43 5.53
C ILE A 277 7.71 9.96 5.48
N VAL A 278 7.25 10.66 6.50
CA VAL A 278 7.35 12.13 6.55
C VAL A 278 8.81 12.61 6.61
N ASN A 279 9.69 11.89 7.31
CA ASN A 279 11.10 12.26 7.39
C ASN A 279 11.85 12.06 6.07
N LYS A 280 11.43 11.14 5.22
CA LYS A 280 12.00 10.94 3.89
C LYS A 280 11.72 12.11 2.95
N MET A 281 10.68 12.91 3.20
CA MET A 281 10.35 14.06 2.36
C MET A 281 11.46 15.09 2.38
N TRP A 282 11.74 15.69 1.23
CA TRP A 282 12.73 16.76 1.10
C TRP A 282 12.31 18.02 1.88
N GLY A 283 13.30 18.80 2.35
CA GLY A 283 13.11 20.14 2.89
C GLY A 283 13.01 20.20 4.40
N LEU A 284 12.58 21.36 4.87
CA LEU A 284 12.38 21.65 6.29
C LEU A 284 11.03 21.10 6.79
N TYR A 285 10.81 21.20 8.10
CA TYR A 285 9.64 20.63 8.77
C TYR A 285 8.30 20.90 8.04
N GLY A 286 8.00 22.16 7.73
CA GLY A 286 6.73 22.51 7.05
C GLY A 286 6.61 21.92 5.65
N GLU A 287 7.70 21.95 4.88
CA GLU A 287 7.74 21.43 3.50
C GLU A 287 7.55 19.91 3.45
N LYS A 288 8.04 19.19 4.48
CA LYS A 288 7.83 17.74 4.60
C LYS A 288 6.36 17.37 4.66
N PHE A 289 5.55 18.11 5.41
CA PHE A 289 4.11 17.83 5.52
C PHE A 289 3.37 18.07 4.21
N SER A 290 3.64 19.16 3.49
CA SER A 290 3.04 19.42 2.18
C SER A 290 3.33 18.28 1.21
N GLN A 291 4.59 17.84 1.14
CA GLN A 291 4.98 16.75 0.25
C GLN A 291 4.43 15.39 0.69
N ALA A 292 4.37 15.10 2.00
CA ALA A 292 3.75 13.89 2.51
C ALA A 292 2.25 13.85 2.16
N ARG A 293 1.52 14.97 2.29
CA ARG A 293 0.12 15.04 1.83
C ARG A 293 -0.01 14.76 0.33
N SER A 294 0.88 15.30 -0.50
CA SER A 294 0.89 15.03 -1.94
C SER A 294 1.22 13.57 -2.26
N LEU A 295 2.19 12.95 -1.56
CA LEU A 295 2.52 11.53 -1.69
C LEU A 295 1.30 10.65 -1.36
N TYR A 296 0.63 10.89 -0.24
CA TYR A 296 -0.55 10.11 0.13
C TYR A 296 -1.73 10.35 -0.81
N THR A 297 -1.93 11.58 -1.32
CA THR A 297 -2.93 11.83 -2.36
C THR A 297 -2.61 11.03 -3.62
N TYR A 298 -1.34 10.99 -4.04
CA TYR A 298 -0.91 10.14 -5.16
C TYR A 298 -1.19 8.65 -4.87
N MET A 299 -0.81 8.14 -3.70
CA MET A 299 -1.09 6.76 -3.30
C MET A 299 -2.58 6.44 -3.37
N PHE A 300 -3.44 7.27 -2.76
CA PHE A 300 -4.89 7.03 -2.69
C PHE A 300 -5.59 7.17 -4.05
N THR A 301 -5.07 7.98 -4.95
CA THR A 301 -5.66 8.19 -6.28
C THR A 301 -5.00 7.37 -7.40
N HIS A 302 -3.81 6.79 -7.19
CA HIS A 302 -3.21 5.81 -8.09
C HIS A 302 -4.07 4.53 -8.10
N PRO A 303 -4.20 3.78 -9.22
CA PRO A 303 -4.82 2.46 -9.21
C PRO A 303 -4.16 1.49 -8.20
N GLY A 304 -4.91 0.49 -7.75
CA GLY A 304 -4.43 -0.54 -6.83
C GLY A 304 -4.92 -0.38 -5.39
N LYS A 305 -4.78 -1.44 -4.58
CA LYS A 305 -5.10 -1.42 -3.15
C LYS A 305 -4.00 -0.70 -2.37
N LYS A 306 -4.29 -0.30 -1.14
CA LYS A 306 -3.40 0.54 -0.32
C LYS A 306 -3.06 -0.19 0.97
N LEU A 307 -1.79 -0.17 1.33
CA LEU A 307 -1.32 -0.64 2.63
C LEU A 307 -0.59 0.50 3.34
N ASN A 308 -1.07 0.89 4.51
CA ASN A 308 -0.45 1.90 5.34
C ASN A 308 -0.08 1.30 6.69
N PHE A 309 1.16 1.48 7.11
CA PHE A 309 1.61 1.05 8.44
C PHE A 309 1.26 2.09 9.51
N MET A 310 0.91 1.61 10.70
CA MET A 310 0.53 2.44 11.86
C MET A 310 1.55 3.53 12.18
N GLY A 311 1.06 4.73 12.51
CA GLY A 311 1.87 5.92 12.80
C GLY A 311 2.19 6.77 11.58
N ASN A 312 2.10 6.22 10.36
CA ASN A 312 2.26 7.01 9.15
C ASN A 312 1.15 8.04 8.98
N GLU A 313 -0.09 7.71 9.37
CA GLU A 313 -1.29 8.56 9.28
C GLU A 313 -1.27 9.75 10.24
N ILE A 314 -0.41 9.73 11.26
CA ILE A 314 -0.14 10.87 12.16
C ILE A 314 1.18 11.56 11.83
N ALA A 315 1.83 11.18 10.73
CA ALA A 315 3.14 11.67 10.31
C ALA A 315 4.23 11.51 11.39
N GLN A 316 4.32 10.34 11.99
CA GLN A 316 5.27 10.06 13.06
C GLN A 316 6.71 10.29 12.59
N PHE A 317 7.54 10.96 13.44
CA PHE A 317 8.96 11.22 13.15
C PHE A 317 9.91 10.14 13.68
N ARG A 318 9.53 9.48 14.76
CA ARG A 318 10.29 8.35 15.30
C ARG A 318 10.04 7.12 14.44
N GLU A 319 11.09 6.44 14.04
CA GLU A 319 10.96 5.13 13.41
C GLU A 319 10.17 4.16 14.30
N TRP A 320 9.53 3.19 13.69
CA TRP A 320 8.82 2.16 14.43
C TRP A 320 9.77 1.42 15.37
N ASP A 321 9.30 1.16 16.57
CA ASP A 321 9.98 0.49 17.66
C ASP A 321 8.92 -0.41 18.30
N GLU A 322 9.08 -1.73 18.20
CA GLU A 322 8.13 -2.72 18.67
C GLU A 322 7.90 -2.66 20.18
N THR A 323 8.80 -1.98 20.91
CA THR A 323 8.70 -1.78 22.35
C THR A 323 7.88 -0.56 22.77
N LYS A 324 7.37 0.20 21.80
CA LYS A 324 6.69 1.48 22.05
C LYS A 324 5.41 1.61 21.22
N GLU A 325 4.43 2.24 21.82
CA GLU A 325 3.25 2.69 21.08
C GLU A 325 3.59 3.83 20.09
N PRO A 326 2.73 4.09 19.08
CA PRO A 326 2.84 5.29 18.26
C PRO A 326 2.87 6.57 19.09
N ASP A 327 3.56 7.59 18.60
CA ASP A 327 3.74 8.87 19.31
C ASP A 327 2.46 9.73 19.28
N TRP A 328 1.38 9.26 19.92
CA TRP A 328 0.06 9.91 19.92
C TRP A 328 0.08 11.36 20.38
N PHE A 329 1.05 11.76 21.23
CA PHE A 329 1.25 13.15 21.67
C PHE A 329 1.51 14.12 20.51
N LEU A 330 1.94 13.61 19.35
CA LEU A 330 2.15 14.41 18.14
C LEU A 330 0.86 15.09 17.67
N LEU A 331 -0.30 14.51 17.94
CA LEU A 331 -1.61 15.08 17.59
C LEU A 331 -1.94 16.37 18.37
N GLU A 332 -1.17 16.72 19.38
CA GLU A 332 -1.25 18.03 20.04
C GLU A 332 -0.62 19.15 19.19
N TYR A 333 0.25 18.81 18.24
CA TYR A 333 0.92 19.77 17.37
C TYR A 333 0.10 20.04 16.10
N PRO A 334 -0.07 21.32 15.69
CA PRO A 334 -0.94 21.68 14.57
C PRO A 334 -0.64 20.96 13.25
N SER A 335 0.65 20.77 12.91
CA SER A 335 1.05 20.12 11.66
C SER A 335 0.65 18.65 11.61
N HIS A 336 0.84 17.90 12.70
CA HIS A 336 0.46 16.49 12.82
C HIS A 336 -1.06 16.33 12.87
N LYS A 337 -1.74 17.19 13.64
CA LYS A 337 -3.20 17.21 13.69
C LYS A 337 -3.82 17.52 12.33
N GLY A 338 -3.25 18.50 11.61
CA GLY A 338 -3.67 18.83 10.24
C GLY A 338 -3.42 17.70 9.26
N PHE A 339 -2.29 17.01 9.40
CA PHE A 339 -1.96 15.84 8.57
C PHE A 339 -2.90 14.66 8.85
N ALA A 340 -3.16 14.30 10.10
CA ALA A 340 -4.09 13.24 10.46
C ALA A 340 -5.52 13.54 9.94
N ARG A 341 -5.96 14.79 10.04
CA ARG A 341 -7.23 15.22 9.43
C ARG A 341 -7.21 15.03 7.91
N PHE A 342 -6.14 15.46 7.23
CA PHE A 342 -5.99 15.25 5.79
C PHE A 342 -6.07 13.77 5.42
N PHE A 343 -5.37 12.91 6.19
CA PHE A 343 -5.34 11.47 5.93
C PHE A 343 -6.74 10.86 6.03
N ASN A 344 -7.52 11.27 7.03
CA ASN A 344 -8.90 10.84 7.17
C ASN A 344 -9.77 11.35 6.00
N ASP A 345 -9.64 12.62 5.62
CA ASP A 345 -10.44 13.22 4.55
C ASP A 345 -10.14 12.58 3.18
N ILE A 346 -8.87 12.26 2.85
CA ILE A 346 -8.54 11.56 1.59
C ILE A 346 -9.02 10.11 1.58
N SER A 347 -8.98 9.42 2.72
CA SER A 347 -9.52 8.07 2.87
C SER A 347 -11.04 8.07 2.65
N ALA A 348 -11.75 9.04 3.24
CA ALA A 348 -13.18 9.24 3.02
C ALA A 348 -13.52 9.54 1.56
N VAL A 349 -12.73 10.36 0.87
CA VAL A 349 -12.89 10.64 -0.56
C VAL A 349 -12.73 9.36 -1.38
N MET A 350 -11.74 8.53 -1.06
CA MET A 350 -11.55 7.25 -1.76
C MET A 350 -12.76 6.31 -1.54
N GLU A 351 -13.23 6.15 -0.30
CA GLU A 351 -14.38 5.29 0.02
C GLU A 351 -15.65 5.75 -0.69
N ALA A 352 -15.91 7.06 -0.72
CA ALA A 352 -17.13 7.64 -1.27
C ALA A 352 -17.23 7.53 -2.81
N HIS A 353 -16.09 7.42 -3.52
CA HIS A 353 -16.04 7.59 -4.96
C HIS A 353 -15.49 6.36 -5.71
N PRO A 354 -16.37 5.59 -6.37
CA PRO A 354 -15.99 4.40 -7.15
C PRO A 354 -14.86 4.62 -8.18
N ALA A 355 -14.68 5.83 -8.69
CA ALA A 355 -13.60 6.17 -9.58
C ALA A 355 -12.20 5.84 -9.01
N PHE A 356 -12.03 5.83 -7.68
CA PHE A 356 -10.74 5.60 -7.04
C PHE A 356 -10.45 4.14 -6.68
N TYR A 357 -11.42 3.20 -6.85
CA TYR A 357 -11.20 1.80 -6.50
C TYR A 357 -11.82 0.77 -7.44
N LYS A 358 -12.88 1.12 -8.21
CA LYS A 358 -13.66 0.13 -8.95
C LYS A 358 -12.89 -0.47 -10.14
N HIS A 359 -12.16 0.37 -10.86
CA HIS A 359 -11.37 -0.01 -12.04
C HIS A 359 -9.87 0.06 -11.77
N ASP A 360 -9.44 -0.40 -10.59
CA ASP A 360 -8.02 -0.39 -10.23
C ASP A 360 -7.16 -1.26 -11.15
N TYR A 361 -7.69 -2.38 -11.64
CA TYR A 361 -6.96 -3.34 -12.47
C TYR A 361 -7.47 -3.39 -13.92
N ASP A 362 -8.15 -2.33 -14.33
CA ASP A 362 -8.65 -2.10 -15.68
C ASP A 362 -8.23 -0.72 -16.16
N SER A 363 -7.57 -0.65 -17.30
CA SER A 363 -7.04 0.61 -17.85
C SER A 363 -8.11 1.65 -18.17
N SER A 364 -9.39 1.29 -18.18
CA SER A 364 -10.50 2.23 -18.36
C SER A 364 -10.65 3.21 -17.19
N GLY A 365 -10.15 2.85 -15.99
CA GLY A 365 -10.25 3.67 -14.78
C GLY A 365 -9.20 4.77 -14.65
N PHE A 366 -8.18 4.79 -15.51
CA PHE A 366 -7.07 5.74 -15.43
C PHE A 366 -6.70 6.28 -16.81
N LEU A 367 -6.45 7.59 -16.89
CA LEU A 367 -5.98 8.24 -18.11
C LEU A 367 -5.05 9.41 -17.77
N TRP A 368 -3.81 9.38 -18.27
CA TRP A 368 -2.93 10.54 -18.19
C TRP A 368 -3.49 11.72 -18.99
N ILE A 369 -3.52 12.90 -18.38
CA ILE A 369 -3.72 14.17 -19.08
C ILE A 369 -2.35 14.66 -19.55
N ASP A 370 -1.41 14.75 -18.63
CA ASP A 370 0.01 14.98 -18.93
C ASP A 370 0.90 14.21 -17.93
N ALA A 371 1.65 13.27 -18.46
CA ALA A 371 2.62 12.48 -17.71
C ALA A 371 4.04 13.02 -17.82
N ASN A 372 4.27 14.06 -18.66
CA ASN A 372 5.61 14.44 -19.10
C ASN A 372 5.95 15.92 -18.88
N ASP A 373 5.18 16.64 -18.07
CA ASP A 373 5.51 18.02 -17.69
C ASP A 373 6.63 18.08 -16.64
N ASN A 374 7.79 17.58 -17.04
CA ASN A 374 8.98 17.53 -16.18
C ASN A 374 9.57 18.91 -15.88
N HIS A 375 9.35 19.89 -16.76
CA HIS A 375 9.83 21.26 -16.55
C HIS A 375 9.17 21.93 -15.33
N ASN A 376 7.87 21.70 -15.15
CA ASN A 376 7.11 22.20 -14.01
C ASN A 376 7.05 21.22 -12.84
N ASN A 377 7.51 19.98 -13.00
CA ASN A 377 7.33 18.87 -12.06
C ASN A 377 5.84 18.63 -11.73
N ILE A 378 4.98 18.67 -12.74
CA ILE A 378 3.53 18.49 -12.62
C ILE A 378 3.12 17.17 -13.27
N TYR A 379 2.21 16.45 -12.60
CA TYR A 379 1.56 15.25 -13.11
C TYR A 379 0.06 15.49 -13.08
N SER A 380 -0.63 15.12 -14.16
CA SER A 380 -2.08 15.25 -14.21
C SER A 380 -2.73 14.05 -14.88
N TYR A 381 -3.79 13.54 -14.27
CA TYR A 381 -4.51 12.37 -14.73
C TYR A 381 -5.97 12.37 -14.34
N ILE A 382 -6.73 11.51 -15.01
CA ILE A 382 -8.15 11.30 -14.75
C ILE A 382 -8.32 9.94 -14.06
N ARG A 383 -9.12 9.91 -13.00
CA ARG A 383 -9.70 8.69 -12.42
C ARG A 383 -11.20 8.71 -12.72
N LYS A 384 -11.73 7.59 -13.20
CA LYS A 384 -13.14 7.51 -13.58
C LYS A 384 -13.77 6.13 -13.39
N SER A 385 -15.06 6.15 -13.16
CA SER A 385 -15.95 5.00 -13.18
C SER A 385 -17.17 5.32 -14.05
N GLU A 386 -18.17 4.45 -14.07
CA GLU A 386 -19.43 4.70 -14.75
C GLU A 386 -20.28 5.78 -14.02
N LYS A 387 -19.97 6.06 -12.76
CA LYS A 387 -20.72 6.98 -11.91
C LYS A 387 -20.11 8.34 -11.79
N ASP A 388 -18.79 8.42 -11.76
CA ASP A 388 -18.04 9.62 -11.41
C ASP A 388 -16.70 9.71 -12.16
N ALA A 389 -16.17 10.91 -12.27
CA ALA A 389 -14.86 11.18 -12.84
C ALA A 389 -14.19 12.33 -12.08
N PHE A 390 -12.88 12.20 -11.92
CA PHE A 390 -12.04 13.18 -11.22
C PHE A 390 -10.79 13.47 -12.02
N ILE A 391 -10.34 14.73 -11.94
CA ILE A 391 -9.02 15.16 -12.40
C ILE A 391 -8.16 15.35 -11.16
N VAL A 392 -6.99 14.72 -11.15
CA VAL A 392 -5.97 14.87 -10.12
C VAL A 392 -4.78 15.59 -10.72
N ILE A 393 -4.30 16.64 -10.05
CA ILE A 393 -3.14 17.42 -10.49
C ILE A 393 -2.18 17.52 -9.30
N MET A 394 -0.98 16.94 -9.44
CA MET A 394 0.06 16.94 -8.42
C MET A 394 1.22 17.86 -8.87
N ASN A 395 1.49 18.88 -8.08
CA ASN A 395 2.63 19.78 -8.26
C ASN A 395 3.74 19.43 -7.25
N CYS A 396 4.86 18.96 -7.74
CA CYS A 396 6.02 18.58 -6.94
C CYS A 396 7.10 19.67 -6.86
N ALA A 397 6.76 20.94 -7.21
CA ALA A 397 7.63 22.09 -7.15
C ALA A 397 7.15 23.14 -6.13
N PRO A 398 8.06 23.97 -5.55
CA PRO A 398 7.72 25.01 -4.58
C PRO A 398 7.11 26.27 -5.25
N VAL A 399 6.35 26.13 -6.32
CA VAL A 399 5.82 27.23 -7.13
C VAL A 399 4.32 27.10 -7.30
N THR A 400 3.60 28.19 -7.05
CA THR A 400 2.17 28.28 -7.39
C THR A 400 2.00 28.49 -8.89
N HIS A 401 1.11 27.72 -9.50
CA HIS A 401 0.73 27.94 -10.91
C HIS A 401 -0.69 28.49 -10.97
N GLU A 402 -0.81 29.75 -11.42
CA GLU A 402 -2.11 30.38 -11.68
C GLU A 402 -2.51 30.21 -13.14
N ASN A 403 -3.82 30.03 -13.40
CA ASN A 403 -4.35 29.80 -14.73
C ASN A 403 -3.67 28.66 -15.52
N PHE A 404 -3.23 27.61 -14.81
CA PHE A 404 -2.59 26.46 -15.43
C PHE A 404 -3.60 25.70 -16.31
N PRO A 405 -3.26 25.47 -17.60
CA PRO A 405 -4.18 24.80 -18.51
C PRO A 405 -4.23 23.30 -18.24
N ILE A 406 -5.44 22.74 -18.19
CA ILE A 406 -5.66 21.30 -18.04
C ILE A 406 -6.65 20.81 -19.11
N GLY A 407 -6.30 19.71 -19.80
CA GLY A 407 -7.16 19.10 -20.80
C GLY A 407 -8.35 18.35 -20.18
N THR A 408 -9.52 18.44 -20.83
CA THR A 408 -10.71 17.69 -20.42
C THR A 408 -11.34 16.94 -21.60
N GLU A 409 -11.85 15.71 -21.35
CA GLU A 409 -12.40 14.81 -22.38
C GLU A 409 -13.65 15.39 -23.08
N TYR A 410 -14.35 16.31 -22.44
CA TYR A 410 -15.59 16.94 -22.91
C TYR A 410 -15.82 18.28 -22.20
N PRO A 411 -16.74 19.10 -22.68
CA PRO A 411 -17.17 20.31 -21.95
C PRO A 411 -17.66 19.96 -20.55
N CYS A 412 -17.04 20.55 -19.52
CA CYS A 412 -17.34 20.22 -18.14
C CYS A 412 -17.22 21.42 -17.19
N GLU A 413 -17.71 21.22 -15.99
CA GLU A 413 -17.51 22.06 -14.83
C GLU A 413 -16.68 21.29 -13.82
N LEU A 414 -15.59 21.87 -13.34
CA LEU A 414 -14.70 21.33 -12.33
C LEU A 414 -15.03 21.94 -10.97
N THR A 415 -15.12 21.12 -9.95
CA THR A 415 -15.27 21.54 -8.56
C THR A 415 -14.14 20.95 -7.74
N GLU A 416 -13.33 21.78 -7.09
CA GLU A 416 -12.29 21.33 -6.16
C GLU A 416 -12.96 20.63 -4.96
N ILE A 417 -12.67 19.34 -4.75
CA ILE A 417 -13.24 18.55 -3.66
C ILE A 417 -12.21 18.22 -2.58
N LEU A 418 -10.92 18.28 -2.92
CA LEU A 418 -9.81 18.14 -2.00
C LEU A 418 -8.59 18.89 -2.54
N ASN A 419 -7.91 19.57 -1.65
CA ASN A 419 -6.65 20.23 -1.93
C ASN A 419 -5.73 20.07 -0.71
N THR A 420 -4.58 19.47 -0.91
CA THR A 420 -3.62 19.15 0.17
C THR A 420 -3.09 20.38 0.89
N GLU A 421 -3.25 21.57 0.28
CA GLU A 421 -2.78 22.85 0.82
C GLU A 421 -3.91 23.73 1.42
N TRP A 422 -5.07 23.16 1.71
CA TRP A 422 -6.06 23.86 2.53
C TRP A 422 -5.51 24.17 3.91
N ASP A 423 -5.92 25.30 4.49
CA ASP A 423 -5.49 25.77 5.81
C ASP A 423 -5.87 24.83 6.94
N ILE A 424 -6.98 24.10 6.79
CA ILE A 424 -7.44 23.06 7.74
C ILE A 424 -6.45 21.88 7.86
N TYR A 425 -5.55 21.72 6.92
CA TYR A 425 -4.46 20.73 6.92
C TYR A 425 -3.09 21.34 7.26
N GLY A 426 -3.07 22.65 7.54
CA GLY A 426 -1.84 23.41 7.76
C GLY A 426 -1.14 23.84 6.47
N GLY A 427 -1.84 23.85 5.33
CA GLY A 427 -1.33 24.31 4.05
C GLY A 427 -1.42 25.83 3.84
N CYS A 428 -0.92 26.30 2.70
CA CYS A 428 -0.86 27.72 2.35
C CYS A 428 -2.21 28.33 1.87
N ASN A 429 -3.26 27.51 1.77
CA ASN A 429 -4.62 27.88 1.38
C ASN A 429 -4.77 28.49 -0.03
N VAL A 430 -3.86 28.19 -0.94
CA VAL A 430 -4.00 28.48 -2.37
C VAL A 430 -4.97 27.47 -2.97
N ARG A 431 -6.15 27.94 -3.45
CA ARG A 431 -7.26 27.06 -3.85
C ARG A 431 -8.14 27.66 -4.94
N ASN A 432 -9.07 26.86 -5.44
CA ASN A 432 -10.06 27.25 -6.46
C ASN A 432 -11.46 27.34 -5.82
N ASP A 433 -11.81 28.52 -5.30
CA ASP A 433 -13.09 28.74 -4.57
C ASP A 433 -14.34 28.66 -5.46
N LYS A 434 -14.18 28.76 -6.76
CA LYS A 434 -15.30 28.80 -7.72
C LYS A 434 -15.24 27.59 -8.64
N LYS A 435 -16.41 27.15 -9.07
CA LYS A 435 -16.53 26.18 -10.14
C LYS A 435 -15.91 26.70 -11.44
N ILE A 436 -15.08 25.90 -12.06
CA ILE A 436 -14.32 26.24 -13.26
C ILE A 436 -14.96 25.55 -14.45
N LYS A 437 -15.33 26.35 -15.49
CA LYS A 437 -15.89 25.80 -16.73
C LYS A 437 -14.78 25.63 -17.76
N SER A 438 -14.71 24.44 -18.38
CA SER A 438 -13.81 24.25 -19.52
C SER A 438 -14.24 25.08 -20.73
N GLU A 439 -13.28 25.47 -21.55
CA GLU A 439 -13.46 26.15 -22.83
C GLU A 439 -13.29 25.16 -23.99
N ASP A 440 -13.96 25.40 -25.13
CA ASP A 440 -13.83 24.56 -26.33
C ASP A 440 -12.52 24.87 -27.07
N ILE A 441 -11.40 24.78 -26.36
CA ILE A 441 -10.04 25.02 -26.85
C ILE A 441 -9.24 23.71 -26.61
N PRO A 442 -8.73 23.09 -27.68
CA PRO A 442 -7.94 21.85 -27.51
C PRO A 442 -6.63 22.10 -26.74
N TYR A 443 -6.26 21.13 -25.87
CA TYR A 443 -5.01 21.11 -25.12
C TYR A 443 -4.56 19.67 -24.84
N ASN A 444 -3.29 19.35 -25.09
CA ASN A 444 -2.69 18.01 -24.84
C ASN A 444 -3.55 16.84 -25.34
N ASN A 445 -3.98 16.88 -26.61
CA ASN A 445 -4.86 15.90 -27.25
C ASN A 445 -6.30 15.81 -26.67
N PHE A 446 -6.67 16.70 -25.76
CA PHE A 446 -8.04 16.82 -25.25
C PHE A 446 -8.80 17.92 -26.02
N PRO A 447 -10.11 17.74 -26.23
CA PRO A 447 -10.90 18.68 -27.03
C PRO A 447 -11.23 19.99 -26.30
N CYS A 448 -11.10 20.02 -24.98
CA CYS A 448 -11.43 21.17 -24.15
C CYS A 448 -10.31 21.46 -23.15
N THR A 449 -10.27 22.67 -22.62
CA THR A 449 -9.30 23.17 -21.65
C THR A 449 -10.01 23.86 -20.49
N ALA A 450 -9.60 23.55 -19.26
CA ALA A 450 -9.91 24.34 -18.07
C ALA A 450 -8.65 25.03 -17.57
N LYS A 451 -8.78 26.18 -16.90
CA LYS A 451 -7.66 26.90 -16.25
C LYS A 451 -7.85 26.85 -14.76
N VAL A 452 -6.87 26.27 -14.08
CA VAL A 452 -6.92 26.03 -12.62
C VAL A 452 -5.74 26.70 -11.92
N THR A 453 -5.85 26.90 -10.62
CA THR A 453 -4.75 27.29 -9.75
C THR A 453 -4.24 26.06 -9.02
N ILE A 454 -2.91 25.86 -8.99
CA ILE A 454 -2.27 24.72 -8.34
C ILE A 454 -1.31 25.25 -7.28
N PRO A 455 -1.44 24.83 -5.99
CA PRO A 455 -0.57 25.26 -4.91
C PRO A 455 0.86 24.69 -5.04
N PRO A 456 1.85 25.29 -4.36
CA PRO A 456 3.20 24.76 -4.30
C PRO A 456 3.20 23.44 -3.48
N PHE A 457 3.96 22.44 -3.93
CA PHE A 457 4.03 21.10 -3.30
C PHE A 457 2.67 20.43 -3.06
N GLY A 458 1.62 20.89 -3.72
CA GLY A 458 0.25 20.48 -3.47
C GLY A 458 -0.37 19.65 -4.57
N THR A 459 -1.34 18.84 -4.15
CA THR A 459 -2.19 18.05 -5.05
C THR A 459 -3.63 18.48 -4.91
N VAL A 460 -4.30 18.66 -6.04
CA VAL A 460 -5.70 19.08 -6.11
C VAL A 460 -6.53 18.02 -6.82
N ILE A 461 -7.68 17.69 -6.26
CA ILE A 461 -8.66 16.77 -6.84
C ILE A 461 -9.91 17.58 -7.25
N PHE A 462 -10.26 17.49 -8.52
CA PHE A 462 -11.47 18.11 -9.06
C PHE A 462 -12.50 17.05 -9.44
N GLU A 463 -13.71 17.18 -8.94
CA GLU A 463 -14.89 16.48 -9.49
C GLU A 463 -15.21 17.05 -10.87
N VAL A 464 -15.46 16.15 -11.84
CA VAL A 464 -15.76 16.52 -13.23
C VAL A 464 -17.24 16.32 -13.52
N LYS A 465 -17.97 17.40 -13.72
CA LYS A 465 -19.39 17.37 -14.14
C LYS A 465 -19.54 17.74 -15.60
N LYS A 466 -19.96 16.80 -16.45
CA LYS A 466 -20.25 17.07 -17.86
C LYS A 466 -21.33 18.11 -18.01
N ILE A 467 -21.12 19.10 -18.88
CA ILE A 467 -22.11 20.10 -19.23
C ILE A 467 -22.56 19.95 -20.68
N ASN A 468 -23.89 19.98 -20.90
CA ASN A 468 -24.44 19.97 -22.25
C ASN A 468 -24.33 21.37 -22.84
N ARG A 469 -23.35 21.60 -23.72
CA ARG A 469 -23.30 22.79 -24.56
C ARG A 469 -23.88 22.45 -25.92
N PRO A 470 -24.74 23.31 -26.51
CA PRO A 470 -25.15 23.13 -27.89
C PRO A 470 -23.89 23.19 -28.77
N VAL A 471 -23.65 22.14 -29.54
CA VAL A 471 -22.53 22.07 -30.48
C VAL A 471 -22.68 23.28 -31.44
N LYS A 472 -21.79 24.25 -31.36
CA LYS A 472 -21.68 25.28 -32.42
C LYS A 472 -21.21 24.54 -33.67
N ARG A 473 -22.17 24.24 -34.57
CA ARG A 473 -21.81 23.76 -35.90
C ARG A 473 -20.90 24.82 -36.54
N MET A 474 -19.65 24.49 -36.79
CA MET A 474 -18.77 25.25 -37.63
C MET A 474 -19.45 25.37 -38.99
N THR A 475 -20.01 26.52 -39.29
CA THR A 475 -20.44 26.87 -40.65
C THR A 475 -19.17 27.02 -41.49
N VAL A 476 -18.81 25.97 -42.21
CA VAL A 476 -17.78 26.03 -43.26
C VAL A 476 -18.36 26.97 -44.34
N LYS A 477 -17.87 28.20 -44.40
CA LYS A 477 -18.19 29.08 -45.51
C LYS A 477 -17.67 28.44 -46.80
N PRO A 478 -18.50 28.23 -47.82
CA PRO A 478 -18.03 27.69 -49.08
C PRO A 478 -16.98 28.66 -49.68
N LYS A 479 -15.83 28.13 -50.08
CA LYS A 479 -14.84 28.86 -50.85
C LYS A 479 -15.50 29.31 -52.16
N THR A 480 -15.76 30.59 -52.31
CA THR A 480 -16.13 31.17 -53.60
C THR A 480 -14.98 31.01 -54.58
N THR A 481 -15.12 30.07 -55.50
CA THR A 481 -14.26 29.97 -56.68
C THR A 481 -14.52 31.21 -57.56
N ARG A 482 -13.56 32.13 -57.58
CA ARG A 482 -13.52 33.18 -58.62
C ARG A 482 -13.16 32.48 -59.93
N LYS A 483 -14.05 32.67 -60.92
CA LYS A 483 -13.78 32.43 -62.34
C LYS A 483 -12.80 33.50 -62.89
#